data_f1e84b1cf7f2c6f921fa7b1f835256b7
#
_entry.id   f1e84b1cf7f2c6f921fa7b1f835256b7
#
_cell.length_a   1.000
_cell.length_b   1.000
_cell.length_c   1.000
_cell.angle_alpha   90.00
_cell.angle_beta   90.00
_cell.angle_gamma   90.00
#
_symmetry.space_group_name_H-M   'P 1'
#
loop_
_entity.id
_entity.type
_entity.pdbx_description
1 polymer ?
#
loop_
_entity_poly.entity_id
_entity_poly.type
_entity_poly.pdbx_seq_one_letter_code
_entity_poly.pdbx_strand_id
1 'polypeptide(L)'
;MSDTLHIRGLEVERGNKLRTCLPVLDTTIEIPITIINGRNDGPTLLITAGIHGGEYPGIAAAMELGRDITPEDISGCLIMMHPVNIQGFWARRAFVVPEDGKNLNREFPGDVNGTLSQKTAWLLSQHFFPLADFYVDMHSGDIHEELHPYVYYPGLPNNEISEKSREVAKILDMEFMVRSMATTGAYNCAAISGIPSLLIERGGAGLCLREDIEAYKNDVRNILRKLGMFSRPVQPRRHSPRAVSYTHLTLPTIA
;
A
#
# COMPACT_ATOMS: atom_id res chain seq x y z
N MET A 1 -21.68 -8.57 -10.91
CA MET A 1 -21.04 -7.28 -10.59
C MET A 1 -21.01 -6.43 -11.87
N SER A 2 -20.93 -5.11 -11.78
CA SER A 2 -20.81 -4.24 -12.97
C SER A 2 -19.53 -4.59 -13.72
N ASP A 3 -19.58 -4.66 -15.05
CA ASP A 3 -18.38 -4.88 -15.88
C ASP A 3 -17.44 -3.67 -15.88
N THR A 4 -17.91 -2.55 -15.38
CA THR A 4 -17.14 -1.28 -15.30
C THR A 4 -16.93 -0.88 -13.85
N LEU A 5 -15.69 -0.60 -13.48
CA LEU A 5 -15.32 -0.01 -12.21
C LEU A 5 -15.47 1.52 -12.33
N HIS A 6 -16.24 2.12 -11.41
CA HIS A 6 -16.44 3.56 -11.33
C HIS A 6 -15.81 4.11 -10.05
N ILE A 7 -14.82 4.99 -10.16
CA ILE A 7 -14.14 5.62 -9.01
C ILE A 7 -13.91 7.10 -9.33
N ARG A 8 -14.54 8.00 -8.59
CA ARG A 8 -14.23 9.45 -8.66
C ARG A 8 -14.20 10.01 -10.09
N GLY A 9 -15.15 9.59 -10.93
CA GLY A 9 -15.24 10.01 -12.33
C GLY A 9 -14.33 9.26 -13.29
N LEU A 10 -13.52 8.33 -12.78
CA LEU A 10 -12.79 7.38 -13.61
C LEU A 10 -13.69 6.17 -13.89
N GLU A 11 -13.62 5.67 -15.11
CA GLU A 11 -14.34 4.48 -15.57
C GLU A 11 -13.33 3.52 -16.20
N VAL A 12 -13.30 2.29 -15.73
CA VAL A 12 -12.42 1.26 -16.25
C VAL A 12 -13.24 -0.01 -16.51
N GLU A 13 -13.52 -0.28 -17.76
CA GLU A 13 -14.23 -1.49 -18.18
C GLU A 13 -13.41 -2.75 -17.87
N ARG A 14 -14.10 -3.86 -17.71
CA ARG A 14 -13.48 -5.18 -17.56
C ARG A 14 -12.52 -5.49 -18.72
N GLY A 15 -11.37 -6.03 -18.40
CA GLY A 15 -10.33 -6.33 -19.37
C GLY A 15 -9.51 -5.11 -19.81
N ASN A 16 -9.66 -3.97 -19.13
CA ASN A 16 -8.93 -2.75 -19.44
C ASN A 16 -8.00 -2.31 -18.31
N LYS A 17 -7.00 -1.53 -18.68
CA LYS A 17 -6.05 -0.88 -17.78
C LYS A 17 -6.06 0.61 -18.03
N LEU A 18 -6.16 1.40 -16.96
CA LEU A 18 -6.07 2.86 -16.97
C LEU A 18 -4.85 3.30 -16.17
N ARG A 19 -4.05 4.19 -16.72
CA ARG A 19 -2.98 4.92 -16.04
C ARG A 19 -3.24 6.39 -16.21
N THR A 20 -3.46 7.09 -15.10
CA THR A 20 -3.83 8.50 -15.11
C THR A 20 -3.41 9.19 -13.81
N CYS A 21 -3.80 10.43 -13.63
CA CYS A 21 -3.69 11.15 -12.37
C CYS A 21 -5.09 11.43 -11.83
N LEU A 22 -5.24 11.33 -10.51
CA LEU A 22 -6.48 11.57 -9.78
C LEU A 22 -6.36 12.88 -8.99
N PRO A 23 -7.23 13.87 -9.20
CA PRO A 23 -7.19 15.10 -8.43
C PRO A 23 -7.55 14.87 -6.95
N VAL A 24 -6.81 15.52 -6.06
CA VAL A 24 -7.10 15.54 -4.63
C VAL A 24 -8.13 16.62 -4.38
N LEU A 25 -9.40 16.24 -4.35
CA LEU A 25 -10.55 17.12 -4.09
C LEU A 25 -10.45 18.48 -4.85
N ASP A 26 -10.62 19.56 -4.12
CA ASP A 26 -10.58 20.95 -4.58
C ASP A 26 -9.15 21.57 -4.52
N THR A 27 -8.14 20.76 -4.75
CA THR A 27 -6.73 21.21 -4.82
C THR A 27 -6.18 21.11 -6.25
N THR A 28 -5.00 21.66 -6.47
CA THR A 28 -4.26 21.52 -7.74
C THR A 28 -3.39 20.27 -7.78
N ILE A 29 -3.42 19.45 -6.73
CA ILE A 29 -2.59 18.27 -6.59
C ILE A 29 -3.28 17.07 -7.22
N GLU A 30 -2.51 16.31 -7.99
CA GLU A 30 -2.96 15.08 -8.64
C GLU A 30 -2.06 13.91 -8.23
N ILE A 31 -2.67 12.80 -7.85
CA ILE A 31 -1.98 11.56 -7.45
C ILE A 31 -1.95 10.59 -8.63
N PRO A 32 -0.78 10.11 -9.06
CA PRO A 32 -0.71 9.07 -10.08
C PRO A 32 -1.38 7.79 -9.63
N ILE A 33 -2.24 7.23 -10.50
CA ILE A 33 -2.98 6.01 -10.23
C ILE A 33 -2.91 5.06 -11.43
N THR A 34 -2.78 3.78 -11.14
CA THR A 34 -2.95 2.70 -12.09
C THR A 34 -4.09 1.81 -11.63
N ILE A 35 -5.06 1.56 -12.50
CA ILE A 35 -6.19 0.67 -12.26
C ILE A 35 -6.14 -0.42 -13.34
N ILE A 36 -6.16 -1.68 -12.92
CA ILE A 36 -6.21 -2.84 -13.81
C ILE A 36 -7.46 -3.62 -13.45
N ASN A 37 -8.48 -3.56 -14.31
CA ASN A 37 -9.70 -4.33 -14.17
C ASN A 37 -9.55 -5.62 -14.98
N GLY A 38 -9.30 -6.73 -14.29
CA GLY A 38 -9.04 -8.04 -14.88
C GLY A 38 -10.23 -8.57 -15.72
N ARG A 39 -9.96 -9.58 -16.53
CA ARG A 39 -11.01 -10.17 -17.41
C ARG A 39 -12.06 -10.97 -16.66
N ASN A 40 -11.72 -11.53 -15.50
CA ASN A 40 -12.59 -12.38 -14.72
C ASN A 40 -12.97 -11.68 -13.40
N ASP A 41 -14.08 -12.08 -12.81
CA ASP A 41 -14.46 -11.69 -11.46
C ASP A 41 -13.40 -12.13 -10.44
N GLY A 42 -13.25 -11.34 -9.41
CA GLY A 42 -12.31 -11.59 -8.33
C GLY A 42 -12.28 -10.45 -7.32
N PRO A 43 -11.42 -10.53 -6.30
CA PRO A 43 -11.30 -9.49 -5.30
C PRO A 43 -10.59 -8.24 -5.83
N THR A 44 -10.73 -7.15 -5.08
CA THR A 44 -10.02 -5.90 -5.31
C THR A 44 -8.84 -5.78 -4.33
N LEU A 45 -7.63 -5.67 -4.89
CA LEU A 45 -6.42 -5.32 -4.14
C LEU A 45 -6.11 -3.83 -4.34
N LEU A 46 -6.13 -3.09 -3.24
CA LEU A 46 -5.65 -1.70 -3.21
C LEU A 46 -4.20 -1.66 -2.71
N ILE A 47 -3.35 -0.93 -3.40
CA ILE A 47 -1.96 -0.69 -3.01
C ILE A 47 -1.70 0.81 -2.97
N THR A 48 -1.09 1.29 -1.90
CA THR A 48 -0.46 2.60 -1.85
C THR A 48 1.05 2.47 -1.72
N ALA A 49 1.77 3.37 -2.36
CA ALA A 49 3.21 3.54 -2.20
C ALA A 49 3.52 5.02 -2.10
N GLY A 50 4.51 5.37 -1.29
CA GLY A 50 4.90 6.77 -1.15
C GLY A 50 3.89 7.64 -0.42
N ILE A 51 3.20 7.13 0.59
CA ILE A 51 2.56 7.94 1.64
C ILE A 51 3.64 8.84 2.27
N HIS A 52 4.85 8.32 2.40
CA HIS A 52 6.05 9.10 2.62
C HIS A 52 6.82 9.24 1.30
N GLY A 53 6.99 10.48 0.83
CA GLY A 53 7.54 10.75 -0.51
C GLY A 53 9.02 10.36 -0.69
N GLY A 54 9.78 10.20 0.39
CA GLY A 54 11.18 9.79 0.40
C GLY A 54 11.42 8.28 0.40
N GLU A 55 10.38 7.46 0.36
CA GLU A 55 10.43 6.00 0.43
C GLU A 55 10.32 5.39 -0.98
N TYR A 56 11.43 5.42 -1.71
CA TYR A 56 11.46 5.19 -3.15
C TYR A 56 11.22 3.75 -3.64
N PRO A 57 11.68 2.66 -2.96
CA PRO A 57 11.59 1.30 -3.52
C PRO A 57 10.16 0.85 -3.79
N GLY A 58 9.23 1.12 -2.85
CA GLY A 58 7.81 0.81 -2.99
C GLY A 58 7.16 1.57 -4.15
N ILE A 59 7.51 2.86 -4.32
CA ILE A 59 7.03 3.70 -5.43
C ILE A 59 7.48 3.11 -6.77
N ALA A 60 8.77 2.81 -6.91
CA ALA A 60 9.33 2.25 -8.13
C ALA A 60 8.72 0.87 -8.45
N ALA A 61 8.55 0.02 -7.44
CA ALA A 61 7.92 -1.29 -7.60
C ALA A 61 6.46 -1.18 -8.09
N ALA A 62 5.66 -0.26 -7.52
CA ALA A 62 4.28 -0.03 -7.95
C ALA A 62 4.22 0.49 -9.39
N MET A 63 5.11 1.41 -9.78
CA MET A 63 5.21 1.91 -11.15
C MET A 63 5.54 0.80 -12.16
N GLU A 64 6.50 -0.08 -11.81
CA GLU A 64 6.88 -1.21 -12.66
C GLU A 64 5.76 -2.25 -12.75
N LEU A 65 5.14 -2.64 -11.62
CA LEU A 65 3.99 -3.54 -11.62
C LEU A 65 2.83 -2.99 -12.46
N GLY A 66 2.55 -1.69 -12.35
CA GLY A 66 1.52 -1.03 -13.14
C GLY A 66 1.79 -1.04 -14.65
N ARG A 67 3.07 -1.09 -15.05
CA ARG A 67 3.47 -1.28 -16.44
C ARG A 67 3.37 -2.75 -16.86
N ASP A 68 3.90 -3.65 -16.03
CA ASP A 68 4.18 -5.05 -16.38
C ASP A 68 2.91 -5.94 -16.30
N ILE A 69 2.00 -5.69 -15.34
CA ILE A 69 0.77 -6.48 -15.19
C ILE A 69 -0.27 -6.03 -16.23
N THR A 70 -0.89 -6.99 -16.90
CA THR A 70 -1.98 -6.76 -17.84
C THR A 70 -3.31 -7.27 -17.30
N PRO A 71 -4.46 -6.83 -17.85
CA PRO A 71 -5.78 -7.34 -17.45
C PRO A 71 -5.95 -8.85 -17.64
N GLU A 72 -5.19 -9.44 -18.56
CA GLU A 72 -5.17 -10.88 -18.84
C GLU A 72 -4.50 -11.68 -17.71
N ASP A 73 -3.60 -11.06 -16.97
CA ASP A 73 -2.83 -11.71 -15.91
C ASP A 73 -3.64 -11.91 -14.63
N ILE A 74 -4.71 -11.12 -14.42
CA ILE A 74 -5.42 -11.07 -13.14
C ILE A 74 -6.93 -11.30 -13.28
N SER A 75 -7.51 -11.86 -12.19
CA SER A 75 -8.93 -11.86 -11.90
C SER A 75 -9.22 -10.83 -10.80
N GLY A 76 -10.33 -10.10 -10.90
CA GLY A 76 -10.64 -8.99 -9.99
C GLY A 76 -9.97 -7.68 -10.39
N CYS A 77 -9.74 -6.80 -9.44
CA CYS A 77 -9.23 -5.47 -9.70
C CYS A 77 -7.96 -5.16 -8.90
N LEU A 78 -6.94 -4.58 -9.56
CA LEU A 78 -5.74 -4.06 -8.91
C LEU A 78 -5.72 -2.54 -9.05
N ILE A 79 -5.75 -1.83 -7.91
CA ILE A 79 -5.68 -0.38 -7.85
C ILE A 79 -4.37 0.00 -7.15
N MET A 80 -3.53 0.82 -7.79
CA MET A 80 -2.25 1.25 -7.23
C MET A 80 -2.11 2.76 -7.32
N MET A 81 -1.76 3.42 -6.22
CA MET A 81 -1.47 4.85 -6.13
C MET A 81 0.02 5.04 -5.79
N HIS A 82 0.76 5.77 -6.65
CA HIS A 82 2.23 5.80 -6.56
C HIS A 82 2.89 7.02 -7.26
N PRO A 83 3.48 7.98 -6.53
CA PRO A 83 3.43 8.14 -5.07
C PRO A 83 2.14 8.82 -4.61
N VAL A 84 1.65 8.47 -3.41
CA VAL A 84 0.50 9.15 -2.82
C VAL A 84 0.86 10.59 -2.42
N ASN A 85 1.99 10.78 -1.74
CA ASN A 85 2.55 12.10 -1.42
C ASN A 85 3.46 12.58 -2.56
N ILE A 86 2.85 12.97 -3.68
CA ILE A 86 3.58 13.42 -4.88
C ILE A 86 4.43 14.65 -4.62
N GLN A 87 3.99 15.58 -3.78
CA GLN A 87 4.76 16.77 -3.42
C GLN A 87 5.99 16.42 -2.59
N GLY A 88 5.84 15.51 -1.61
CA GLY A 88 6.95 14.99 -0.82
C GLY A 88 8.00 14.29 -1.68
N PHE A 89 7.54 13.51 -2.67
CA PHE A 89 8.42 12.85 -3.64
C PHE A 89 9.26 13.87 -4.44
N TRP A 90 8.64 14.88 -5.04
CA TRP A 90 9.35 15.90 -5.81
C TRP A 90 10.28 16.76 -4.95
N ALA A 91 9.83 17.10 -3.74
CA ALA A 91 10.61 17.90 -2.81
C ALA A 91 11.66 17.07 -2.03
N ARG A 92 11.74 15.76 -2.25
CA ARG A 92 12.65 14.82 -1.56
C ARG A 92 12.53 14.94 -0.03
N ARG A 93 11.29 15.00 0.46
CA ARG A 93 11.02 15.03 1.89
C ARG A 93 10.85 13.61 2.41
N ALA A 94 11.42 13.34 3.60
CA ALA A 94 11.34 12.03 4.22
C ALA A 94 9.88 11.57 4.37
N PHE A 95 9.11 12.22 5.23
CA PHE A 95 7.76 11.77 5.60
C PHE A 95 6.68 12.87 5.63
N VAL A 96 7.03 14.14 5.41
CA VAL A 96 6.06 15.24 5.47
C VAL A 96 5.52 15.61 4.10
N VAL A 97 4.28 16.11 4.07
CA VAL A 97 3.71 16.80 2.92
C VAL A 97 4.19 18.26 2.97
N PRO A 98 4.92 18.75 1.94
CA PRO A 98 5.55 20.07 1.99
C PRO A 98 4.59 21.23 2.21
N GLU A 99 3.35 21.13 1.70
CA GLU A 99 2.38 22.22 1.76
C GLU A 99 1.89 22.51 3.19
N ASP A 100 1.70 21.49 4.01
CA ASP A 100 1.15 21.64 5.35
C ASP A 100 2.10 21.17 6.47
N GLY A 101 3.27 20.62 6.12
CA GLY A 101 4.29 20.13 7.06
C GLY A 101 3.87 18.90 7.87
N LYS A 102 2.77 18.26 7.53
CA LYS A 102 2.22 17.12 8.28
C LYS A 102 2.74 15.78 7.76
N ASN A 103 2.77 14.80 8.65
CA ASN A 103 2.96 13.41 8.28
C ASN A 103 1.61 12.82 7.84
N LEU A 104 1.46 12.58 6.51
CA LEU A 104 0.23 12.06 5.93
C LEU A 104 -0.24 10.76 6.64
N ASN A 105 0.70 9.89 7.05
CA ASN A 105 0.39 8.64 7.74
C ASN A 105 -0.11 8.83 9.20
N ARG A 106 -0.30 10.06 9.66
CA ARG A 106 -0.91 10.41 10.96
C ARG A 106 -2.26 11.12 10.83
N GLU A 107 -2.68 11.40 9.58
CA GLU A 107 -3.89 12.17 9.31
C GLU A 107 -5.13 11.30 8.98
N PHE A 108 -5.01 9.98 8.88
CA PHE A 108 -6.13 9.08 8.62
C PHE A 108 -7.11 9.01 9.81
N PRO A 109 -8.45 9.01 9.54
CA PRO A 109 -9.14 8.86 8.26
C PRO A 109 -9.24 10.14 7.42
N GLY A 110 -8.72 11.26 7.86
CA GLY A 110 -8.74 12.53 7.13
C GLY A 110 -9.95 13.43 7.40
N ASP A 111 -9.94 14.57 6.71
CA ASP A 111 -11.01 15.58 6.76
C ASP A 111 -11.13 16.24 5.37
N VAL A 112 -12.34 16.25 4.82
CA VAL A 112 -12.66 16.86 3.51
C VAL A 112 -12.40 18.37 3.48
N ASN A 113 -12.57 19.06 4.62
CA ASN A 113 -12.36 20.49 4.79
C ASN A 113 -10.98 20.82 5.38
N GLY A 114 -10.14 19.82 5.59
CA GLY A 114 -8.85 19.94 6.23
C GLY A 114 -7.73 20.42 5.31
N THR A 115 -6.50 20.23 5.77
CA THR A 115 -5.27 20.49 5.01
C THR A 115 -5.06 19.48 3.88
N LEU A 116 -4.05 19.67 3.03
CA LEU A 116 -3.76 18.74 1.93
C LEU A 116 -3.57 17.29 2.40
N SER A 117 -2.79 17.08 3.48
CA SER A 117 -2.62 15.75 4.07
C SER A 117 -3.96 15.15 4.52
N GLN A 118 -4.81 15.95 5.18
CA GLN A 118 -6.12 15.50 5.64
C GLN A 118 -7.07 15.20 4.50
N LYS A 119 -7.09 16.03 3.45
CA LYS A 119 -7.87 15.79 2.23
C LYS A 119 -7.42 14.53 1.49
N THR A 120 -6.11 14.30 1.42
CA THR A 120 -5.53 13.09 0.81
C THR A 120 -5.91 11.83 1.60
N ALA A 121 -5.79 11.87 2.93
CA ALA A 121 -6.20 10.77 3.79
C ALA A 121 -7.71 10.49 3.68
N TRP A 122 -8.54 11.54 3.63
CA TRP A 122 -9.98 11.44 3.45
C TRP A 122 -10.34 10.82 2.09
N LEU A 123 -9.68 11.26 1.01
CA LEU A 123 -9.86 10.70 -0.32
C LEU A 123 -9.64 9.18 -0.32
N LEU A 124 -8.55 8.71 0.28
CA LEU A 124 -8.24 7.28 0.39
C LEU A 124 -9.27 6.55 1.25
N SER A 125 -9.57 7.06 2.44
CA SER A 125 -10.44 6.37 3.41
C SER A 125 -11.89 6.30 2.95
N GLN A 126 -12.40 7.31 2.24
CA GLN A 126 -13.81 7.38 1.85
C GLN A 126 -14.10 6.82 0.46
N HIS A 127 -13.12 6.84 -0.45
CA HIS A 127 -13.39 6.44 -1.84
C HIS A 127 -12.63 5.19 -2.29
N PHE A 128 -11.53 4.85 -1.65
CA PHE A 128 -10.72 3.70 -2.07
C PHE A 128 -10.79 2.53 -1.09
N PHE A 129 -10.73 2.76 0.21
CA PHE A 129 -10.87 1.68 1.19
C PHE A 129 -12.18 0.89 1.02
N PRO A 130 -13.36 1.52 0.83
CA PRO A 130 -14.61 0.77 0.64
C PRO A 130 -14.65 -0.15 -0.58
N LEU A 131 -13.73 0.02 -1.54
CA LEU A 131 -13.63 -0.81 -2.73
C LEU A 131 -12.73 -2.02 -2.54
N ALA A 132 -11.87 -2.01 -1.51
CA ALA A 132 -10.82 -2.98 -1.32
C ALA A 132 -11.30 -4.21 -0.51
N ASP A 133 -11.04 -5.39 -1.03
CA ASP A 133 -11.11 -6.64 -0.26
C ASP A 133 -9.84 -6.89 0.54
N PHE A 134 -8.72 -6.28 0.10
CA PHE A 134 -7.44 -6.28 0.78
C PHE A 134 -6.66 -4.99 0.47
N TYR A 135 -5.94 -4.48 1.46
CA TYR A 135 -5.13 -3.27 1.31
C TYR A 135 -3.66 -3.51 1.69
N VAL A 136 -2.75 -2.97 0.89
CA VAL A 136 -1.29 -3.00 1.14
C VAL A 136 -0.73 -1.60 1.07
N ASP A 137 -0.04 -1.19 2.12
CA ASP A 137 0.70 0.06 2.19
C ASP A 137 2.21 -0.24 2.11
N MET A 138 2.86 0.21 1.04
CA MET A 138 4.29 -0.03 0.79
C MET A 138 5.12 1.15 1.29
N HIS A 139 5.93 0.90 2.32
CA HIS A 139 6.83 1.82 2.98
C HIS A 139 8.28 1.35 2.89
N SER A 140 9.22 2.17 3.31
CA SER A 140 10.62 1.81 3.58
C SER A 140 11.14 2.67 4.73
N GLY A 141 12.33 2.38 5.21
CA GLY A 141 13.06 3.39 5.97
C GLY A 141 13.15 4.68 5.17
N ASP A 142 13.05 5.81 5.84
CA ASP A 142 13.14 7.11 5.18
C ASP A 142 14.58 7.43 4.74
N ILE A 143 14.83 8.68 4.34
CA ILE A 143 16.17 9.11 3.86
C ILE A 143 17.27 9.07 4.93
N HIS A 144 16.89 8.87 6.20
CA HIS A 144 17.80 8.83 7.35
C HIS A 144 17.75 7.51 8.11
N GLU A 145 16.91 6.57 7.66
CA GLU A 145 16.63 5.32 8.36
C GLU A 145 17.01 4.12 7.48
N GLU A 146 17.91 3.30 7.99
CA GLU A 146 18.17 1.96 7.46
C GLU A 146 17.38 0.94 8.30
N LEU A 147 16.58 0.09 7.64
CA LEU A 147 15.79 -0.91 8.35
C LEU A 147 15.98 -2.31 7.78
N HIS A 148 15.80 -3.29 8.65
CA HIS A 148 15.66 -4.69 8.26
C HIS A 148 14.24 -4.93 7.73
N PRO A 149 14.04 -5.65 6.60
CA PRO A 149 12.70 -5.85 6.03
C PRO A 149 11.75 -6.57 6.99
N TYR A 150 10.54 -6.03 7.16
CA TYR A 150 9.48 -6.60 7.97
C TYR A 150 8.09 -6.20 7.47
N VAL A 151 7.06 -6.85 7.98
CA VAL A 151 5.67 -6.53 7.68
C VAL A 151 4.87 -6.30 8.96
N TYR A 152 4.11 -5.20 9.01
CA TYR A 152 3.08 -5.00 10.02
C TYR A 152 1.75 -5.61 9.58
N TYR A 153 1.06 -6.27 10.53
CA TYR A 153 -0.34 -6.63 10.41
C TYR A 153 -1.13 -6.09 11.60
N PRO A 154 -2.42 -5.70 11.41
CA PRO A 154 -3.22 -5.11 12.48
C PRO A 154 -3.50 -6.12 13.58
N GLY A 155 -3.35 -5.68 14.84
CA GLY A 155 -3.60 -6.46 16.05
C GLY A 155 -4.93 -6.11 16.72
N LEU A 156 -5.94 -5.69 15.94
CA LEU A 156 -7.23 -5.23 16.44
C LEU A 156 -8.01 -6.32 17.18
N PRO A 157 -8.97 -5.92 18.04
CA PRO A 157 -9.87 -6.86 18.71
C PRO A 157 -10.71 -7.71 17.76
N ASN A 158 -11.00 -7.22 16.56
CA ASN A 158 -11.65 -8.01 15.52
C ASN A 158 -10.68 -9.06 14.98
N ASN A 159 -10.85 -10.28 15.45
CA ASN A 159 -9.96 -11.38 15.16
C ASN A 159 -9.96 -11.79 13.69
N GLU A 160 -11.09 -11.64 12.97
CA GLU A 160 -11.20 -12.05 11.57
C GLU A 160 -10.33 -11.19 10.64
N ILE A 161 -10.37 -9.86 10.77
CA ILE A 161 -9.56 -8.93 9.97
C ILE A 161 -8.07 -9.12 10.26
N SER A 162 -7.72 -9.24 11.57
CA SER A 162 -6.35 -9.51 12.00
C SER A 162 -5.82 -10.84 11.45
N GLU A 163 -6.62 -11.91 11.51
CA GLU A 163 -6.22 -13.23 11.02
C GLU A 163 -6.11 -13.27 9.49
N LYS A 164 -7.02 -12.66 8.75
CA LYS A 164 -6.90 -12.53 7.28
C LYS A 164 -5.61 -11.81 6.91
N SER A 165 -5.31 -10.70 7.58
CA SER A 165 -4.06 -9.94 7.37
C SER A 165 -2.84 -10.79 7.70
N ARG A 166 -2.84 -11.48 8.83
CA ARG A 166 -1.76 -12.35 9.28
C ARG A 166 -1.48 -13.51 8.30
N GLU A 167 -2.55 -14.13 7.75
CA GLU A 167 -2.40 -15.22 6.77
C GLU A 167 -1.76 -14.74 5.46
N VAL A 168 -1.99 -13.49 5.07
CA VAL A 168 -1.29 -12.88 3.93
C VAL A 168 0.13 -12.48 4.33
N ALA A 169 0.37 -11.93 5.52
CA ALA A 169 1.72 -11.62 5.99
C ALA A 169 2.65 -12.85 5.98
N LYS A 170 2.13 -14.03 6.35
CA LYS A 170 2.90 -15.29 6.39
C LYS A 170 3.49 -15.72 5.04
N ILE A 171 2.95 -15.25 3.91
CA ILE A 171 3.44 -15.69 2.60
C ILE A 171 4.55 -14.78 2.04
N LEU A 172 4.89 -13.71 2.73
CA LEU A 172 5.95 -12.80 2.31
C LEU A 172 7.34 -13.37 2.64
N ASP A 173 8.33 -13.02 1.83
CA ASP A 173 9.72 -13.44 2.05
C ASP A 173 10.43 -12.45 2.99
N MET A 174 10.11 -12.54 4.29
CA MET A 174 10.63 -11.69 5.37
C MET A 174 10.94 -12.51 6.61
N GLU A 175 11.84 -12.00 7.45
CA GLU A 175 12.14 -12.65 8.74
C GLU A 175 11.09 -12.36 9.80
N PHE A 176 10.52 -11.15 9.79
CA PHE A 176 9.64 -10.68 10.85
C PHE A 176 8.29 -10.22 10.32
N MET A 177 7.25 -10.60 11.05
CA MET A 177 5.93 -9.99 10.95
C MET A 177 5.51 -9.45 12.31
N VAL A 178 5.17 -8.18 12.37
CA VAL A 178 4.93 -7.45 13.61
C VAL A 178 3.44 -7.23 13.78
N ARG A 179 2.91 -7.69 14.92
CA ARG A 179 1.55 -7.36 15.32
C ARG A 179 1.50 -5.93 15.85
N SER A 180 0.78 -5.05 15.17
CA SER A 180 0.63 -3.66 15.57
C SER A 180 -0.70 -3.41 16.29
N MET A 181 -0.62 -2.76 17.44
CA MET A 181 -1.80 -2.28 18.20
C MET A 181 -2.07 -0.79 17.95
N ALA A 182 -1.37 -0.17 17.00
CA ALA A 182 -1.60 1.22 16.64
C ALA A 182 -2.98 1.40 16.00
N THR A 183 -3.58 2.55 16.22
CA THR A 183 -4.89 2.94 15.65
C THR A 183 -4.77 4.05 14.62
N THR A 184 -3.54 4.50 14.33
CA THR A 184 -3.24 5.54 13.35
C THR A 184 -2.52 4.95 12.14
N GLY A 185 -2.50 5.71 11.04
CA GLY A 185 -1.90 5.30 9.78
C GLY A 185 -2.89 4.62 8.83
N ALA A 186 -2.53 4.59 7.55
CA ALA A 186 -3.43 4.16 6.49
C ALA A 186 -3.89 2.69 6.67
N TYR A 187 -2.96 1.75 6.85
CA TYR A 187 -3.32 0.33 6.96
C TYR A 187 -4.13 0.02 8.23
N ASN A 188 -3.85 0.69 9.36
CA ASN A 188 -4.65 0.54 10.58
C ASN A 188 -6.04 1.13 10.40
N CYS A 189 -6.16 2.29 9.75
CA CYS A 189 -7.45 2.89 9.42
C CYS A 189 -8.29 1.97 8.55
N ALA A 190 -7.70 1.36 7.52
CA ALA A 190 -8.37 0.37 6.68
C ALA A 190 -8.84 -0.83 7.50
N ALA A 191 -7.99 -1.37 8.40
CA ALA A 191 -8.35 -2.49 9.26
C ALA A 191 -9.49 -2.17 10.24
N ILE A 192 -9.47 -0.97 10.84
CA ILE A 192 -10.56 -0.49 11.71
C ILE A 192 -11.87 -0.37 10.92
N SER A 193 -11.78 -0.02 9.64
CA SER A 193 -12.92 0.05 8.72
C SER A 193 -13.36 -1.33 8.18
N GLY A 194 -12.76 -2.43 8.66
CA GLY A 194 -13.13 -3.79 8.30
C GLY A 194 -12.40 -4.38 7.09
N ILE A 195 -11.32 -3.76 6.63
CA ILE A 195 -10.56 -4.19 5.45
C ILE A 195 -9.24 -4.83 5.90
N PRO A 196 -9.01 -6.12 5.62
CA PRO A 196 -7.72 -6.75 5.91
C PRO A 196 -6.58 -6.00 5.22
N SER A 197 -5.49 -5.75 5.95
CA SER A 197 -4.44 -4.86 5.47
C SER A 197 -3.07 -5.21 6.00
N LEU A 198 -2.03 -4.78 5.28
CA LEU A 198 -0.62 -4.89 5.66
C LEU A 198 0.09 -3.57 5.42
N LEU A 199 1.12 -3.30 6.22
CA LEU A 199 2.15 -2.34 5.89
C LEU A 199 3.47 -3.10 5.73
N ILE A 200 4.10 -2.96 4.57
CA ILE A 200 5.35 -3.62 4.22
C ILE A 200 6.49 -2.61 4.26
N GLU A 201 7.59 -2.98 4.91
CA GLU A 201 8.79 -2.18 5.04
C GLU A 201 9.97 -2.88 4.36
N ARG A 202 10.56 -2.25 3.33
CA ARG A 202 11.78 -2.72 2.64
C ARG A 202 12.62 -1.57 2.14
N GLY A 203 13.93 -1.67 2.31
CA GLY A 203 14.88 -0.63 1.92
C GLY A 203 14.92 0.53 2.90
N GLY A 204 15.65 1.58 2.58
CA GLY A 204 15.82 2.76 3.44
C GLY A 204 16.99 3.62 2.99
N ALA A 205 17.46 4.50 3.88
CA ALA A 205 18.59 5.42 3.67
C ALA A 205 18.45 6.29 2.39
N GLY A 206 17.21 6.58 1.95
CA GLY A 206 16.94 7.32 0.73
C GLY A 206 17.38 6.61 -0.56
N LEU A 207 17.64 5.29 -0.49
CA LEU A 207 18.10 4.50 -1.63
C LEU A 207 16.91 3.92 -2.40
N CYS A 208 17.16 3.56 -3.66
CA CYS A 208 16.20 2.89 -4.54
C CYS A 208 16.91 1.69 -5.17
N LEU A 209 17.24 0.69 -4.35
CA LEU A 209 18.01 -0.45 -4.79
C LEU A 209 17.15 -1.40 -5.63
N ARG A 210 17.75 -1.98 -6.66
CA ARG A 210 17.05 -2.93 -7.55
C ARG A 210 16.56 -4.17 -6.81
N GLU A 211 17.31 -4.62 -5.83
CA GLU A 211 16.94 -5.77 -5.00
C GLU A 211 15.67 -5.53 -4.18
N ASP A 212 15.49 -4.32 -3.61
CA ASP A 212 14.29 -3.95 -2.86
C ASP A 212 13.08 -3.83 -3.79
N ILE A 213 13.25 -3.24 -4.98
CA ILE A 213 12.20 -3.14 -6.00
C ILE A 213 11.71 -4.53 -6.40
N GLU A 214 12.64 -5.46 -6.73
CA GLU A 214 12.26 -6.83 -7.10
C GLU A 214 11.63 -7.61 -5.94
N ALA A 215 12.10 -7.38 -4.71
CA ALA A 215 11.49 -7.98 -3.52
C ALA A 215 10.04 -7.50 -3.34
N TYR A 216 9.76 -6.20 -3.46
CA TYR A 216 8.39 -5.67 -3.46
C TYR A 216 7.52 -6.25 -4.57
N LYS A 217 8.05 -6.33 -5.80
CA LYS A 217 7.31 -6.92 -6.93
C LYS A 217 6.95 -8.38 -6.68
N ASN A 218 7.84 -9.14 -6.03
CA ASN A 218 7.59 -10.52 -5.67
C ASN A 218 6.55 -10.63 -4.54
N ASP A 219 6.62 -9.76 -3.53
CA ASP A 219 5.63 -9.70 -2.45
C ASP A 219 4.23 -9.44 -3.02
N VAL A 220 4.08 -8.41 -3.85
CA VAL A 220 2.78 -8.08 -4.46
C VAL A 220 2.26 -9.24 -5.33
N ARG A 221 3.12 -9.86 -6.15
CA ARG A 221 2.71 -11.03 -6.95
C ARG A 221 2.29 -12.21 -6.07
N ASN A 222 2.95 -12.43 -4.93
CA ASN A 222 2.56 -13.48 -3.98
C ASN A 222 1.24 -13.15 -3.29
N ILE A 223 0.99 -11.87 -2.94
CA ILE A 223 -0.29 -11.41 -2.40
C ILE A 223 -1.41 -11.65 -3.43
N LEU A 224 -1.22 -11.24 -4.68
CA LEU A 224 -2.19 -11.49 -5.75
C LEU A 224 -2.53 -12.99 -5.90
N ARG A 225 -1.52 -13.87 -5.80
CA ARG A 225 -1.72 -15.33 -5.84
C ARG A 225 -2.49 -15.83 -4.61
N LYS A 226 -2.14 -15.34 -3.43
CA LYS A 226 -2.80 -15.72 -2.17
C LYS A 226 -4.28 -15.31 -2.16
N LEU A 227 -4.59 -14.18 -2.78
CA LEU A 227 -5.95 -13.68 -2.93
C LEU A 227 -6.73 -14.34 -4.10
N GLY A 228 -6.09 -15.28 -4.83
CA GLY A 228 -6.73 -15.94 -5.97
C GLY A 228 -6.81 -15.09 -7.24
N MET A 229 -6.09 -13.94 -7.27
CA MET A 229 -6.09 -13.04 -8.42
C MET A 229 -5.13 -13.48 -9.52
N PHE A 230 -4.05 -14.20 -9.21
CA PHE A 230 -3.16 -14.85 -10.18
C PHE A 230 -3.36 -16.35 -10.16
N SER A 231 -3.38 -16.99 -11.34
CA SER A 231 -3.56 -18.44 -11.47
C SER A 231 -2.34 -19.27 -11.06
N ARG A 232 -1.15 -18.66 -11.01
CA ARG A 232 0.08 -19.35 -10.64
C ARG A 232 0.23 -19.47 -9.13
N PRO A 233 0.80 -20.57 -8.60
CA PRO A 233 0.99 -20.75 -7.16
C PRO A 233 1.95 -19.70 -6.57
N VAL A 234 1.82 -19.49 -5.26
CA VAL A 234 2.73 -18.61 -4.49
C VAL A 234 4.17 -19.10 -4.68
N GLN A 235 5.08 -18.17 -4.96
CA GLN A 235 6.51 -18.51 -5.14
C GLN A 235 7.14 -18.95 -3.82
N PRO A 236 8.10 -19.88 -3.86
CA PRO A 236 8.89 -20.23 -2.69
C PRO A 236 9.56 -18.99 -2.08
N ARG A 237 9.64 -18.97 -0.77
CA ARG A 237 10.32 -17.92 0.00
C ARG A 237 11.55 -18.48 0.68
N ARG A 238 12.54 -17.62 0.91
CA ARG A 238 13.77 -17.96 1.64
C ARG A 238 13.55 -17.95 3.14
N HIS A 239 12.70 -17.04 3.61
CA HIS A 239 12.39 -16.82 5.01
C HIS A 239 10.93 -17.15 5.30
N SER A 240 10.66 -17.61 6.51
CA SER A 240 9.30 -17.77 7.04
C SER A 240 9.12 -16.75 8.16
N PRO A 241 8.21 -15.76 8.01
CA PRO A 241 8.07 -14.68 8.98
C PRO A 241 7.78 -15.22 10.38
N ARG A 242 8.56 -14.76 11.36
CA ARG A 242 8.30 -14.99 12.79
C ARG A 242 7.46 -13.84 13.33
N ALA A 243 6.35 -14.20 14.00
CA ALA A 243 5.52 -13.20 14.65
C ALA A 243 6.25 -12.61 15.85
N VAL A 244 6.30 -11.27 15.92
CA VAL A 244 6.82 -10.52 17.06
C VAL A 244 5.75 -9.50 17.50
N SER A 245 5.75 -9.17 18.79
CA SER A 245 4.85 -8.17 19.34
C SER A 245 5.62 -6.86 19.57
N TYR A 246 5.03 -5.74 19.17
CA TYR A 246 5.65 -4.41 19.24
C TYR A 246 5.94 -3.91 20.68
N THR A 247 5.49 -4.58 21.72
CA THR A 247 5.60 -4.08 23.10
C THR A 247 7.05 -3.90 23.60
N HIS A 248 8.08 -4.37 22.87
CA HIS A 248 9.49 -4.28 23.32
C HIS A 248 10.51 -4.16 22.17
N LEU A 249 10.09 -3.87 20.94
CA LEU A 249 11.01 -3.56 19.85
C LEU A 249 11.36 -2.06 19.89
N THR A 250 12.38 -1.72 20.68
CA THR A 250 13.25 -0.63 20.26
C THR A 250 14.05 -1.18 19.08
N LEU A 251 13.62 -0.87 17.85
CA LEU A 251 14.50 -1.02 16.70
C LEU A 251 15.78 -0.25 17.04
N PRO A 252 16.97 -0.82 16.83
CA PRO A 252 18.20 -0.08 17.06
C PRO A 252 18.19 1.12 16.11
N THR A 253 17.85 2.28 16.65
CA THR A 253 18.16 3.56 16.01
C THR A 253 19.67 3.67 16.08
N ILE A 254 20.34 3.38 14.97
CA ILE A 254 21.76 3.71 14.84
C ILE A 254 21.79 5.23 14.74
N ALA A 255 22.27 5.85 15.82
CA ALA A 255 22.51 7.29 15.90
C ALA A 255 23.68 7.69 14.98
#